data_ecabfe4a9b8d46619be4a088931bcf61
#
_entry.id   ecabfe4a9b8d46619be4a088931bcf61
#
_cell.length_a   1.000
_cell.length_b   1.000
_cell.length_c   1.000
_cell.angle_alpha   90.00
_cell.angle_beta   90.00
_cell.angle_gamma   90.00
#
_symmetry.space_group_name_H-M   'P 1'
#
loop_
_entity.id
_entity.type
_entity.pdbx_description
1 polymer ?
#
loop_
_entity_poly.entity_id
_entity_poly.type
_entity_poly.pdbx_seq_one_letter_code
_entity_poly.pdbx_strand_id
1 'polypeptide(L)'
;MTDDGLTARVAVDGATPGAEATVRFELTDAAGKPVTDLEPYMGATGHLVVVSADAKQYVHAHPAGGGGAKNVVSFQAHFVAAGLYKGWGQFKRAGRVHVVPFVVKVG
;
A
#
# COMPACT_ATOMS: atom_id res chain seq x y z
N MET A 1 6.09 9.11 -2.78
CA MET A 1 4.75 9.74 -2.89
C MET A 1 4.44 10.53 -1.63
N THR A 2 3.83 11.68 -1.76
CA THR A 2 3.53 12.56 -0.63
C THR A 2 2.06 12.96 -0.68
N ASP A 3 1.39 12.87 0.45
CA ASP A 3 0.02 13.33 0.62
C ASP A 3 -0.08 14.09 1.93
N ASP A 4 -0.22 15.42 1.83
CA ASP A 4 -0.51 16.33 2.94
C ASP A 4 0.44 16.13 4.15
N GLY A 5 1.73 16.17 3.89
CA GLY A 5 2.75 16.02 4.92
C GLY A 5 3.12 14.56 5.23
N LEU A 6 2.43 13.61 4.64
CA LEU A 6 2.75 12.19 4.78
C LEU A 6 3.46 11.71 3.51
N THR A 7 4.66 11.20 3.67
CA THR A 7 5.43 10.63 2.56
C THR A 7 5.45 9.12 2.69
N ALA A 8 5.21 8.44 1.58
CA ALA A 8 5.25 6.99 1.53
C ALA A 8 6.25 6.52 0.49
N ARG A 9 7.10 5.60 0.89
CA ARG A 9 7.93 4.83 -0.03
C ARG A 9 7.23 3.50 -0.26
N VAL A 10 6.92 3.20 -1.51
CA VAL A 10 6.20 1.98 -1.87
C VAL A 10 7.18 1.00 -2.49
N ALA A 11 7.22 -0.21 -1.96
CA ALA A 11 8.03 -1.30 -2.50
C ALA A 11 7.12 -2.50 -2.75
N VAL A 12 7.30 -3.15 -3.90
CA VAL A 12 6.53 -4.33 -4.26
C VAL A 12 7.51 -5.47 -4.53
N ASP A 13 7.39 -6.54 -3.76
CA ASP A 13 8.24 -7.72 -3.87
C ASP A 13 7.42 -8.88 -4.42
N GLY A 14 7.99 -9.61 -5.39
CA GLY A 14 7.36 -10.80 -5.94
C GLY A 14 6.22 -10.53 -6.91
N ALA A 15 6.24 -9.40 -7.61
CA ALA A 15 5.20 -9.03 -8.57
C ALA A 15 5.29 -9.86 -9.84
N THR A 16 4.86 -11.12 -9.75
CA THR A 16 4.82 -12.04 -10.88
C THR A 16 3.41 -12.60 -11.03
N PRO A 17 3.00 -12.91 -12.28
CA PRO A 17 1.64 -13.44 -12.51
C PRO A 17 1.42 -14.76 -11.77
N GLY A 18 0.27 -14.88 -11.13
CA GLY A 18 -0.12 -16.09 -10.43
C GLY A 18 0.48 -16.29 -9.06
N ALA A 19 1.29 -15.36 -8.58
CA ALA A 19 1.93 -15.45 -7.27
C ALA A 19 1.46 -14.34 -6.34
N GLU A 20 1.58 -14.55 -5.05
CA GLU A 20 1.35 -13.48 -4.07
C GLU A 20 2.55 -12.55 -4.03
N ALA A 21 2.27 -11.26 -4.08
CA ALA A 21 3.26 -10.22 -3.91
C ALA A 21 3.07 -9.53 -2.56
N THR A 22 4.13 -8.93 -2.05
CA THR A 22 4.07 -8.09 -0.86
C THR A 22 4.19 -6.64 -1.30
N VAL A 23 3.19 -5.83 -0.96
CA VAL A 23 3.20 -4.39 -1.18
C VAL A 23 3.48 -3.72 0.16
N ARG A 24 4.58 -3.00 0.25
CA ARG A 24 5.05 -2.43 1.50
C ARG A 24 5.10 -0.91 1.41
N PHE A 25 4.49 -0.24 2.38
CA PHE A 25 4.50 1.20 2.51
C PHE A 25 5.34 1.59 3.72
N GLU A 26 6.39 2.36 3.49
CA GLU A 26 7.18 2.96 4.56
C GLU A 26 6.78 4.43 4.68
N LEU A 27 6.25 4.82 5.83
CA LEU A 27 5.63 6.12 6.03
C LEU A 27 6.52 7.03 6.87
N THR A 28 6.73 8.25 6.38
CA THR A 28 7.49 9.28 7.09
C THR A 28 6.69 10.57 7.10
N ASP A 29 6.96 11.43 8.10
CA ASP A 29 6.34 12.74 8.19
C ASP A 29 7.09 13.78 7.35
N ALA A 30 6.63 15.04 7.40
CA ALA A 30 7.25 16.11 6.62
C ALA A 30 8.71 16.38 7.00
N ALA A 31 9.13 16.00 8.21
CA ALA A 31 10.51 16.11 8.67
C ALA A 31 11.35 14.89 8.36
N GLY A 32 10.81 13.89 7.68
CA GLY A 32 11.50 12.65 7.35
C GLY A 32 11.55 11.65 8.50
N LYS A 33 10.80 11.85 9.56
CA LYS A 33 10.78 10.94 10.70
C LYS A 33 9.74 9.82 10.48
N PRO A 34 10.00 8.60 10.98
CA PRO A 34 9.03 7.54 10.87
C PRO A 34 7.69 7.90 11.52
N VAL A 35 6.60 7.62 10.82
CA VAL A 35 5.24 7.82 11.36
C VAL A 35 4.89 6.61 12.22
N THR A 36 4.65 6.84 13.51
CA THR A 36 4.36 5.77 14.46
C THR A 36 2.98 5.89 15.09
N ASP A 37 2.19 6.87 14.65
CA ASP A 37 0.90 7.23 15.22
C ASP A 37 -0.26 7.03 14.24
N LEU A 38 -0.16 6.03 13.36
CA LEU A 38 -1.27 5.67 12.49
C LEU A 38 -2.45 5.21 13.32
N GLU A 39 -3.63 5.65 12.92
CA GLU A 39 -4.87 5.31 13.60
C GLU A 39 -5.57 4.15 12.89
N PRO A 40 -6.33 3.33 13.61
CA PRO A 40 -7.15 2.31 12.95
C PRO A 40 -8.12 2.97 11.98
N TYR A 41 -8.24 2.38 10.79
CA TYR A 41 -9.16 2.84 9.76
C TYR A 41 -9.92 1.63 9.24
N MET A 42 -11.21 1.58 9.49
CA MET A 42 -12.08 0.47 9.10
C MET A 42 -11.54 -0.89 9.57
N GLY A 43 -11.05 -0.93 10.82
CA GLY A 43 -10.60 -2.17 11.45
C GLY A 43 -9.17 -2.60 11.12
N ALA A 44 -8.40 -1.80 10.38
CA ALA A 44 -7.02 -2.15 10.02
C ALA A 44 -6.12 -0.92 10.07
N THR A 45 -4.80 -1.14 10.10
CA THR A 45 -3.82 -0.04 10.08
C THR A 45 -3.84 0.71 8.76
N GLY A 46 -4.27 0.04 7.69
CA GLY A 46 -4.39 0.66 6.37
C GLY A 46 -5.20 -0.22 5.45
N HIS A 47 -5.53 0.32 4.29
CA HIS A 47 -6.25 -0.40 3.25
C HIS A 47 -5.54 -0.23 1.91
N LEU A 48 -5.66 -1.22 1.05
CA LEU A 48 -5.06 -1.19 -0.27
C LEU A 48 -6.11 -1.57 -1.30
N VAL A 49 -6.24 -0.73 -2.32
CA VAL A 49 -7.07 -1.02 -3.50
C VAL A 49 -6.14 -1.07 -4.71
N VAL A 50 -6.22 -2.12 -5.49
CA VAL A 50 -5.41 -2.29 -6.70
C VAL A 50 -6.29 -2.76 -7.84
N VAL A 51 -6.17 -2.11 -8.99
CA VAL A 51 -6.88 -2.50 -10.21
C VAL A 51 -5.92 -2.51 -11.40
N SER A 52 -6.21 -3.35 -12.39
CA SER A 52 -5.44 -3.32 -13.63
C SER A 52 -5.61 -1.98 -14.34
N ALA A 53 -4.61 -1.58 -15.15
CA ALA A 53 -4.64 -0.29 -15.82
C ALA A 53 -5.84 -0.15 -16.78
N ASP A 54 -6.33 -1.27 -17.32
CA ASP A 54 -7.51 -1.30 -18.17
C ASP A 54 -8.83 -1.37 -17.38
N ALA A 55 -8.75 -1.37 -16.06
CA ALA A 55 -9.87 -1.44 -15.12
C ALA A 55 -10.71 -2.72 -15.23
N LYS A 56 -10.19 -3.76 -15.86
CA LYS A 56 -10.92 -5.03 -16.03
C LYS A 56 -10.68 -6.02 -14.91
N GLN A 57 -9.60 -5.87 -14.16
CA GLN A 57 -9.26 -6.79 -13.08
C GLN A 57 -9.09 -6.05 -11.77
N TYR A 58 -9.76 -6.54 -10.76
CA TYR A 58 -9.63 -6.07 -9.39
C TYR A 58 -8.73 -7.06 -8.65
N VAL A 59 -7.67 -6.53 -8.03
CA VAL A 59 -6.71 -7.37 -7.32
C VAL A 59 -7.15 -7.51 -5.87
N HIS A 60 -7.29 -8.77 -5.43
CA HIS A 60 -7.55 -9.03 -4.02
C HIS A 60 -6.30 -8.73 -3.21
N ALA A 61 -6.43 -7.86 -2.23
CA ALA A 61 -5.35 -7.49 -1.33
C ALA A 61 -5.84 -7.50 0.11
N HIS A 62 -4.98 -7.94 1.03
CA HIS A 62 -5.31 -7.98 2.45
C HIS A 62 -4.08 -7.64 3.28
N PRO A 63 -4.27 -7.12 4.50
CA PRO A 63 -3.14 -6.79 5.35
C PRO A 63 -2.28 -8.01 5.63
N ALA A 64 -0.97 -7.86 5.50
CA ALA A 64 -0.03 -8.87 5.91
C ALA A 64 0.10 -8.84 7.42
N GLY A 65 0.18 -10.00 8.04
CA GLY A 65 0.32 -10.11 9.48
C GLY A 65 1.58 -9.43 10.00
N GLY A 66 1.51 -8.94 11.20
CA GLY A 66 2.42 -8.03 11.86
C GLY A 66 3.88 -8.38 11.89
N GLY A 67 4.64 -7.59 12.57
CA GLY A 67 6.09 -7.60 12.64
C GLY A 67 6.66 -6.44 11.87
N GLY A 68 7.84 -5.99 12.28
CA GLY A 68 8.50 -4.86 11.67
C GLY A 68 8.16 -3.55 12.36
N ALA A 69 8.66 -2.46 11.78
CA ALA A 69 8.51 -1.13 12.36
C ALA A 69 7.07 -0.63 12.22
N LYS A 70 6.65 0.21 13.17
CA LYS A 70 5.29 0.76 13.18
C LYS A 70 4.97 1.64 11.98
N ASN A 71 6.00 2.19 11.35
CA ASN A 71 5.83 3.03 10.17
C ASN A 71 5.80 2.23 8.86
N VAL A 72 5.86 0.91 8.94
CA VAL A 72 5.79 0.03 7.77
C VAL A 72 4.48 -0.72 7.78
N VAL A 73 3.70 -0.56 6.72
CA VAL A 73 2.42 -1.26 6.54
C VAL A 73 2.53 -2.12 5.30
N SER A 74 2.30 -3.41 5.45
CA SER A 74 2.45 -4.39 4.37
C SER A 74 1.12 -5.05 4.05
N PHE A 75 0.95 -5.38 2.77
CA PHE A 75 -0.22 -6.08 2.26
C PHE A 75 0.23 -7.23 1.37
N GLN A 76 -0.57 -8.29 1.36
CA GLN A 76 -0.43 -9.36 0.38
C GLN A 76 -1.40 -9.09 -0.77
N ALA A 77 -0.91 -9.17 -1.99
CA ALA A 77 -1.72 -8.95 -3.20
C ALA A 77 -1.45 -10.06 -4.21
N HIS A 78 -2.51 -10.57 -4.82
CA HIS A 78 -2.39 -11.65 -5.79
C HIS A 78 -2.67 -11.11 -7.20
N PHE A 79 -1.60 -10.99 -7.99
CA PHE A 79 -1.72 -10.52 -9.37
C PHE A 79 -1.89 -11.72 -10.30
N VAL A 80 -3.04 -11.80 -10.98
CA VAL A 80 -3.38 -12.94 -11.80
C VAL A 80 -2.66 -12.91 -13.14
N ALA A 81 -2.50 -11.72 -13.72
CA ALA A 81 -1.94 -11.56 -15.07
C ALA A 81 -0.83 -10.52 -15.08
N ALA A 82 0.05 -10.62 -16.07
CA ALA A 82 1.06 -9.60 -16.33
C ALA A 82 0.41 -8.31 -16.81
N GLY A 83 1.05 -7.18 -16.57
CA GLY A 83 0.59 -5.88 -17.03
C GLY A 83 0.80 -4.79 -16.00
N LEU A 84 0.25 -3.62 -16.28
CA LEU A 84 0.31 -2.47 -15.39
C LEU A 84 -0.92 -2.45 -14.48
N TYR A 85 -0.68 -2.11 -13.23
CA TYR A 85 -1.72 -1.99 -12.22
C TYR A 85 -1.58 -0.66 -11.50
N LYS A 86 -2.71 -0.08 -11.10
CA LYS A 86 -2.77 1.12 -10.27
C LYS A 86 -3.25 0.74 -8.89
N GLY A 87 -2.62 1.29 -7.88
CA GLY A 87 -3.00 1.04 -6.50
C GLY A 87 -3.11 2.31 -5.70
N TRP A 88 -3.89 2.24 -4.62
CA TRP A 88 -4.07 3.32 -3.66
C TRP A 88 -3.98 2.74 -2.26
N GLY A 89 -2.96 3.15 -1.53
CA GLY A 89 -2.86 2.85 -0.10
C GLY A 89 -3.60 3.92 0.69
N GLN A 90 -4.36 3.51 1.70
CA GLN A 90 -5.15 4.42 2.53
C GLN A 90 -4.75 4.26 3.98
N PHE A 91 -4.38 5.37 4.63
CA PHE A 91 -3.91 5.38 6.01
C PHE A 91 -4.54 6.54 6.77
N LYS A 92 -4.87 6.34 8.04
CA LYS A 92 -5.46 7.38 8.87
C LYS A 92 -4.44 7.88 9.89
N ARG A 93 -4.27 9.20 9.95
CA ARG A 93 -3.38 9.85 10.90
C ARG A 93 -3.97 11.20 11.29
N ALA A 94 -3.98 11.49 12.60
CA ALA A 94 -4.52 12.74 13.14
C ALA A 94 -5.94 13.04 12.67
N GLY A 95 -6.79 12.03 12.65
CA GLY A 95 -8.20 12.15 12.24
C GLY A 95 -8.42 12.28 10.74
N ARG A 96 -7.38 12.09 9.94
CA ARG A 96 -7.43 12.35 8.50
C ARG A 96 -6.96 11.12 7.72
N VAL A 97 -7.68 10.81 6.64
CA VAL A 97 -7.30 9.70 5.75
C VAL A 97 -6.38 10.24 4.66
N HIS A 98 -5.23 9.60 4.53
CA HIS A 98 -4.25 9.90 3.48
C HIS A 98 -4.32 8.81 2.43
N VAL A 99 -4.30 9.21 1.16
CA VAL A 99 -4.33 8.29 0.02
C VAL A 99 -3.00 8.40 -0.73
N VAL A 100 -2.32 7.26 -0.87
CA VAL A 100 -1.03 7.18 -1.57
C VAL A 100 -1.21 6.38 -2.85
N PRO A 101 -1.24 7.04 -4.02
CA PRO A 101 -1.34 6.33 -5.30
C PRO A 101 0.02 5.78 -5.73
N PHE A 102 -0.02 4.67 -6.46
CA PHE A 102 1.19 4.12 -7.06
C PHE A 102 0.84 3.29 -8.29
N VAL A 103 1.86 2.99 -9.08
CA VAL A 103 1.74 2.13 -10.27
C VAL A 103 2.75 1.01 -10.14
N VAL A 104 2.36 -0.20 -10.47
CA VAL A 104 3.25 -1.36 -10.46
C VAL A 104 3.14 -2.12 -11.77
N LYS A 105 4.29 -2.57 -12.27
CA LYS A 105 4.36 -3.46 -13.43
C LYS A 105 4.56 -4.88 -12.96
N VAL A 106 3.69 -5.78 -13.40
CA VAL A 106 3.72 -7.20 -13.08
C VAL A 106 4.18 -7.98 -14.30
N GLY A 107 5.16 -8.82 -14.13
CA GLY A 107 5.70 -9.67 -15.21
C GLY A 107 6.99 -9.20 -15.83
#